data_4b329256876ee2b7917d05fc9907e32d
#
_entry.id   4b329256876ee2b7917d05fc9907e32d
#
_cell.length_a   1.000
_cell.length_b   1.000
_cell.length_c   1.000
_cell.angle_alpha   90.00
_cell.angle_beta   90.00
_cell.angle_gamma   90.00
#
_symmetry.space_group_name_H-M   'P 1'
#
loop_
_entity.id
_entity.type
_entity.pdbx_description
1 polymer ?
#
loop_
_entity_poly.entity_id
_entity_poly.type
_entity_poly.pdbx_seq_one_letter_code
_entity_poly.pdbx_strand_id
1 'polypeptide(L)'
;LLASTDQAAKLLAAGVGRHAARAAVLLADPDGSGLHIAASAGDLPAASRAAPVLTDTGACPVLRTGHRFVVHDPAQVPPCDCAIGASREDGYACLPLLAQGRTAGLVTWTAVRGSSLGTADVDRVEELGRVTSLALTTFVSLEGAKHEAVTDQLTGVSNRRFLDGYLARQFLAAVRTERPLGVLMLDLDRFKSFNDANGHPAGDALLRAAAKTAAACVREGDLVARYGGEEFAVVLPEAGRAEALEIAERIREAIEAMRVDGLPSLKSPVVTVSIGLAVAPGDGRTVQALVRAADEALYRAKEQGRNRIVTASEAPPA
;
A
#
# COMPACT_ATOMS: atom_id res chain seq x y z
N LEU A 1 -1.36 -8.15 5.61
CA LEU A 1 -1.06 -7.36 6.81
C LEU A 1 -2.15 -7.54 7.85
N LEU A 2 -3.40 -7.16 7.54
CA LEU A 2 -4.53 -7.23 8.45
C LEU A 2 -4.65 -8.60 9.14
N ALA A 3 -4.51 -9.72 8.42
CA ALA A 3 -4.65 -11.05 9.00
C ALA A 3 -3.62 -11.38 10.11
N SER A 4 -2.38 -10.89 9.99
CA SER A 4 -1.31 -11.18 10.97
C SER A 4 -1.36 -10.25 12.18
N THR A 5 -1.67 -8.97 11.97
CA THR A 5 -1.87 -8.00 13.06
C THR A 5 -3.14 -8.31 13.84
N ASP A 6 -4.23 -8.70 13.18
CA ASP A 6 -5.47 -9.15 13.80
C ASP A 6 -5.27 -10.42 14.64
N GLN A 7 -4.43 -11.36 14.17
CA GLN A 7 -4.09 -12.55 14.93
C GLN A 7 -3.34 -12.22 16.22
N ALA A 8 -2.34 -11.32 16.14
CA ALA A 8 -1.61 -10.85 17.31
C ALA A 8 -2.53 -10.10 18.28
N ALA A 9 -3.42 -9.24 17.77
CA ALA A 9 -4.41 -8.54 18.57
C ALA A 9 -5.38 -9.51 19.29
N LYS A 10 -5.85 -10.55 18.61
CA LYS A 10 -6.71 -11.60 19.20
C LYS A 10 -6.03 -12.36 20.32
N LEU A 11 -4.76 -12.75 20.14
CA LEU A 11 -3.99 -13.42 21.18
C LEU A 11 -3.76 -12.52 22.40
N LEU A 12 -3.46 -11.24 22.19
CA LEU A 12 -3.31 -10.26 23.26
C LEU A 12 -4.64 -10.08 24.00
N ALA A 13 -5.74 -9.83 23.29
CA ALA A 13 -7.06 -9.65 23.89
C ALA A 13 -7.47 -10.89 24.72
N ALA A 14 -7.26 -12.10 24.22
CA ALA A 14 -7.54 -13.34 24.93
C ALA A 14 -6.64 -13.52 26.18
N GLY A 15 -5.36 -13.11 26.09
CA GLY A 15 -4.44 -13.13 27.22
C GLY A 15 -4.87 -12.17 28.32
N VAL A 16 -5.18 -10.92 27.96
CA VAL A 16 -5.63 -9.88 28.89
C VAL A 16 -7.00 -10.23 29.47
N GLY A 17 -7.93 -10.77 28.69
CA GLY A 17 -9.26 -11.17 29.14
C GLY A 17 -9.32 -12.21 30.22
N ARG A 18 -8.20 -12.93 30.50
CA ARG A 18 -8.10 -13.83 31.66
C ARG A 18 -7.91 -13.10 33.00
N HIS A 19 -7.52 -11.84 32.94
CA HIS A 19 -7.18 -11.02 34.10
C HIS A 19 -8.05 -9.77 34.20
N ALA A 20 -9.04 -9.62 33.34
CA ALA A 20 -9.88 -8.44 33.22
C ALA A 20 -11.33 -8.82 32.95
N ALA A 21 -12.27 -7.96 33.37
CA ALA A 21 -13.68 -8.13 33.00
C ALA A 21 -13.91 -7.90 31.52
N ARG A 22 -13.21 -6.90 30.98
CA ARG A 22 -13.28 -6.51 29.57
C ARG A 22 -11.90 -6.07 29.11
N ALA A 23 -11.56 -6.41 27.89
CA ALA A 23 -10.33 -5.97 27.27
C ALA A 23 -10.58 -5.65 25.78
N ALA A 24 -9.91 -4.64 25.25
CA ALA A 24 -9.90 -4.34 23.83
C ALA A 24 -8.48 -3.99 23.38
N VAL A 25 -8.14 -4.45 22.18
CA VAL A 25 -6.93 -4.06 21.47
C VAL A 25 -7.36 -3.16 20.33
N LEU A 26 -6.85 -1.93 20.34
CA LEU A 26 -7.09 -0.93 19.30
C LEU A 26 -5.82 -0.76 18.50
N LEU A 27 -5.96 -0.76 17.17
CA LEU A 27 -4.87 -0.50 16.25
C LEU A 27 -5.14 0.78 15.46
N ALA A 28 -4.06 1.49 15.12
CA ALA A 28 -4.14 2.68 14.29
C ALA A 28 -4.54 2.29 12.86
N ASP A 29 -5.41 3.11 12.26
CA ASP A 29 -5.76 2.98 10.86
C ASP A 29 -4.54 3.30 9.98
N PRO A 30 -4.37 2.61 8.85
CA PRO A 30 -3.22 2.80 7.96
C PRO A 30 -3.08 4.24 7.42
N ASP A 31 -4.19 4.96 7.30
CA ASP A 31 -4.27 6.35 6.83
C ASP A 31 -4.10 7.38 7.96
N GLY A 32 -3.96 6.90 9.21
CA GLY A 32 -3.84 7.76 10.38
C GLY A 32 -5.15 8.43 10.82
N SER A 33 -6.30 8.02 10.27
CA SER A 33 -7.61 8.62 10.54
C SER A 33 -8.15 8.35 11.94
N GLY A 34 -7.61 7.33 12.65
CA GLY A 34 -8.07 6.98 13.97
C GLY A 34 -7.57 5.65 14.50
N LEU A 35 -8.29 5.13 15.48
CA LEU A 35 -8.11 3.80 16.04
C LEU A 35 -9.38 2.97 15.87
N HIS A 36 -9.23 1.71 15.48
CA HIS A 36 -10.31 0.74 15.44
C HIS A 36 -10.06 -0.43 16.39
N ILE A 37 -11.13 -1.10 16.82
CA ILE A 37 -11.02 -2.32 17.63
C ILE A 37 -10.60 -3.48 16.74
N ALA A 38 -9.36 -3.91 16.88
CA ALA A 38 -8.84 -5.09 16.18
C ALA A 38 -9.26 -6.40 16.87
N ALA A 39 -9.35 -6.40 18.20
CA ALA A 39 -9.79 -7.56 18.95
C ALA A 39 -10.34 -7.16 20.32
N SER A 40 -11.19 -8.01 20.89
CA SER A 40 -11.75 -7.79 22.23
C SER A 40 -12.00 -9.11 22.97
N ALA A 41 -12.03 -9.02 24.29
CA ALA A 41 -12.44 -10.09 25.20
C ALA A 41 -13.40 -9.52 26.25
N GLY A 42 -14.37 -10.34 26.70
CA GLY A 42 -15.46 -9.91 27.57
C GLY A 42 -16.58 -9.23 26.79
N ASP A 43 -17.58 -8.75 27.54
CA ASP A 43 -18.83 -8.21 26.99
C ASP A 43 -18.67 -6.71 26.72
N LEU A 44 -18.30 -6.35 25.50
CA LEU A 44 -18.20 -4.95 25.07
C LEU A 44 -19.54 -4.44 24.52
N PRO A 45 -19.89 -3.16 24.78
CA PRO A 45 -21.09 -2.56 24.21
C PRO A 45 -21.12 -2.66 22.69
N ALA A 46 -22.29 -3.00 22.12
CA ALA A 46 -22.45 -3.17 20.67
C ALA A 46 -22.08 -1.92 19.86
N ALA A 47 -22.32 -0.73 20.42
CA ALA A 47 -21.96 0.56 19.82
C ALA A 47 -20.44 0.75 19.62
N SER A 48 -19.60 0.04 20.40
CA SER A 48 -18.14 0.15 20.30
C SER A 48 -17.52 -0.64 19.15
N ARG A 49 -18.33 -1.42 18.40
CA ARG A 49 -17.83 -2.32 17.34
C ARG A 49 -17.95 -1.77 15.92
N ALA A 50 -18.62 -0.64 15.72
CA ALA A 50 -19.10 -0.22 14.40
C ALA A 50 -18.46 1.07 13.82
N ALA A 51 -17.56 1.74 14.54
CA ALA A 51 -16.95 3.01 14.09
C ALA A 51 -15.52 3.13 14.56
N PRO A 52 -14.68 4.01 13.96
CA PRO A 52 -13.41 4.37 14.55
C PRO A 52 -13.67 4.89 15.96
N VAL A 53 -13.01 4.25 16.93
CA VAL A 53 -13.27 4.48 18.37
C VAL A 53 -12.70 5.81 18.81
N LEU A 54 -11.67 6.29 18.12
CA LEU A 54 -10.98 7.52 18.44
C LEU A 54 -10.55 8.21 17.13
N THR A 55 -11.15 9.34 16.83
CA THR A 55 -10.79 10.18 15.68
C THR A 55 -9.80 11.28 16.08
N ASP A 56 -9.74 11.66 17.37
CA ASP A 56 -8.74 12.59 17.91
C ASP A 56 -7.74 11.82 18.79
N THR A 57 -6.64 11.39 18.19
CA THR A 57 -5.55 10.71 18.90
C THR A 57 -4.86 11.60 19.92
N GLY A 58 -4.96 12.92 19.79
CA GLY A 58 -4.40 13.90 20.74
C GLY A 58 -5.11 13.92 22.09
N ALA A 59 -6.38 13.51 22.16
CA ALA A 59 -7.15 13.43 23.39
C ALA A 59 -6.73 12.25 24.30
N CYS A 60 -6.10 11.21 23.75
CA CYS A 60 -5.68 10.03 24.50
C CYS A 60 -4.32 10.26 25.21
N PRO A 61 -4.25 10.19 26.56
CA PRO A 61 -2.99 10.34 27.29
C PRO A 61 -1.92 9.33 26.87
N VAL A 62 -2.30 8.07 26.60
CA VAL A 62 -1.38 6.99 26.20
C VAL A 62 -0.77 7.25 24.85
N LEU A 63 -1.57 7.67 23.85
CA LEU A 63 -1.09 7.97 22.50
C LEU A 63 -0.18 9.20 22.50
N ARG A 64 -0.52 10.20 23.30
CA ARG A 64 0.24 11.44 23.39
C ARG A 64 1.59 11.28 24.09
N THR A 65 1.65 10.45 25.16
CA THR A 65 2.85 10.33 26.00
C THR A 65 3.67 9.07 25.68
N GLY A 66 3.09 8.06 25.03
CA GLY A 66 3.70 6.76 24.84
C GLY A 66 3.87 5.95 26.14
N HIS A 67 3.23 6.37 27.23
CA HIS A 67 3.31 5.72 28.52
C HIS A 67 2.00 5.08 28.93
N ARG A 68 2.07 4.06 29.80
CA ARG A 68 0.88 3.46 30.40
C ARG A 68 0.07 4.47 31.20
N PHE A 69 -1.24 4.30 31.20
CA PHE A 69 -2.17 5.08 31.99
C PHE A 69 -3.05 4.13 32.81
N VAL A 70 -3.00 4.24 34.13
CA VAL A 70 -3.72 3.35 35.06
C VAL A 70 -4.58 4.19 35.97
N VAL A 71 -5.86 3.86 36.05
CA VAL A 71 -6.85 4.51 36.91
C VAL A 71 -7.38 3.48 37.89
N HIS A 72 -6.95 3.58 39.14
CA HIS A 72 -7.40 2.71 40.23
C HIS A 72 -8.76 3.13 40.77
N ASP A 73 -9.02 4.44 40.83
CA ASP A 73 -10.26 5.04 41.32
C ASP A 73 -10.86 5.95 40.21
N PRO A 74 -11.84 5.47 39.49
CA PRO A 74 -12.47 6.22 38.38
C PRO A 74 -13.36 7.38 38.88
N ALA A 75 -13.65 7.48 40.17
CA ALA A 75 -14.37 8.64 40.73
C ALA A 75 -13.52 9.92 40.64
N GLN A 76 -12.20 9.79 40.64
CA GLN A 76 -11.26 10.91 40.53
C GLN A 76 -10.88 11.26 39.10
N VAL A 77 -10.91 10.27 38.18
CA VAL A 77 -10.52 10.46 36.80
C VAL A 77 -11.54 9.74 35.88
N PRO A 78 -12.39 10.50 35.17
CA PRO A 78 -13.39 9.89 34.30
C PRO A 78 -12.72 9.04 33.18
N PRO A 79 -13.40 7.99 32.73
CA PRO A 79 -12.89 7.18 31.59
C PRO A 79 -12.67 8.07 30.36
N CYS A 80 -11.52 7.90 29.72
CA CYS A 80 -11.28 8.48 28.38
C CYS A 80 -11.94 7.63 27.29
N ASP A 81 -12.14 8.20 26.11
CA ASP A 81 -12.82 7.53 24.99
C ASP A 81 -12.12 6.23 24.55
N CYS A 82 -10.81 6.11 24.82
CA CYS A 82 -10.06 4.89 24.55
C CYS A 82 -10.25 3.79 25.62
N ALA A 83 -10.82 4.11 26.78
CA ALA A 83 -11.14 3.15 27.84
C ALA A 83 -12.46 2.42 27.54
N ILE A 84 -12.48 1.65 26.47
CA ILE A 84 -13.69 1.03 25.93
C ILE A 84 -14.34 0.11 26.96
N GLY A 85 -15.60 0.36 27.24
CA GLY A 85 -16.39 -0.42 28.20
C GLY A 85 -16.10 -0.11 29.66
N ALA A 86 -15.23 0.84 30.00
CA ALA A 86 -15.05 1.31 31.35
C ALA A 86 -16.29 2.11 31.81
N SER A 87 -16.75 1.82 33.02
CA SER A 87 -17.76 2.63 33.68
C SER A 87 -17.09 3.58 34.70
N ARG A 88 -17.86 4.52 35.27
CA ARG A 88 -17.38 5.39 36.32
C ARG A 88 -17.09 4.65 37.67
N GLU A 89 -17.38 3.35 37.68
CA GLU A 89 -17.20 2.52 38.90
C GLU A 89 -16.09 1.49 38.72
N ASP A 90 -15.55 1.32 37.51
CA ASP A 90 -14.56 0.30 37.19
C ASP A 90 -13.17 0.92 37.06
N GLY A 91 -12.17 0.47 37.83
CA GLY A 91 -10.78 0.78 37.54
C GLY A 91 -10.41 0.30 36.12
N TYR A 92 -9.61 1.07 35.42
CA TYR A 92 -9.18 0.73 34.06
C TYR A 92 -7.72 1.06 33.81
N ALA A 93 -7.13 0.44 32.83
CA ALA A 93 -5.79 0.77 32.40
C ALA A 93 -5.67 0.69 30.87
N CYS A 94 -4.76 1.50 30.34
CA CYS A 94 -4.40 1.54 28.94
C CYS A 94 -2.88 1.46 28.79
N LEU A 95 -2.41 0.65 27.86
CA LEU A 95 -1.00 0.50 27.50
C LEU A 95 -0.78 0.79 26.02
N PRO A 96 0.30 1.49 25.64
CA PRO A 96 0.66 1.66 24.24
C PRO A 96 1.19 0.33 23.66
N LEU A 97 0.83 0.06 22.43
CA LEU A 97 1.46 -0.94 21.57
C LEU A 97 2.42 -0.22 20.64
N LEU A 98 3.70 -0.44 20.81
CA LEU A 98 4.74 0.26 20.05
C LEU A 98 5.19 -0.59 18.85
N ALA A 99 5.34 0.05 17.69
CA ALA A 99 6.00 -0.52 16.54
C ALA A 99 6.98 0.51 15.95
N GLN A 100 8.22 0.13 15.76
CA GLN A 100 9.28 1.00 15.22
C GLN A 100 9.40 2.36 15.96
N GLY A 101 9.25 2.36 17.30
CA GLY A 101 9.32 3.57 18.11
C GLY A 101 8.12 4.50 18.03
N ARG A 102 7.04 4.10 17.35
CA ARG A 102 5.77 4.84 17.27
C ARG A 102 4.66 4.03 17.91
N THR A 103 3.65 4.72 18.44
CA THR A 103 2.46 4.06 18.96
C THR A 103 1.61 3.55 17.78
N ALA A 104 1.60 2.22 17.59
CA ALA A 104 0.83 1.54 16.56
C ALA A 104 -0.60 1.23 17.01
N GLY A 105 -0.88 1.37 18.30
CA GLY A 105 -2.17 1.10 18.90
C GLY A 105 -2.10 1.13 20.43
N LEU A 106 -3.14 0.63 21.05
CA LEU A 106 -3.17 0.47 22.50
C LEU A 106 -3.98 -0.76 22.90
N VAL A 107 -3.71 -1.29 24.10
CA VAL A 107 -4.58 -2.22 24.78
C VAL A 107 -5.22 -1.54 25.96
N THR A 108 -6.53 -1.68 26.08
CA THR A 108 -7.31 -1.17 27.22
C THR A 108 -8.02 -2.32 27.90
N TRP A 109 -8.13 -2.26 29.23
CA TRP A 109 -8.90 -3.26 29.99
C TRP A 109 -9.47 -2.65 31.26
N THR A 110 -10.51 -3.26 31.79
CA THR A 110 -11.19 -2.87 33.02
C THR A 110 -11.06 -3.97 34.08
N ALA A 111 -11.00 -3.56 35.34
CA ALA A 111 -11.10 -4.49 36.46
C ALA A 111 -12.43 -5.26 36.44
N VAL A 112 -12.48 -6.40 37.11
CA VAL A 112 -13.75 -7.08 37.41
C VAL A 112 -14.58 -6.16 38.29
N ARG A 113 -15.88 -6.07 38.00
CA ARG A 113 -16.79 -5.14 38.71
C ARG A 113 -16.71 -5.32 40.21
N GLY A 114 -16.44 -4.22 40.91
CA GLY A 114 -16.26 -4.19 42.37
C GLY A 114 -14.87 -4.58 42.85
N SER A 115 -13.89 -4.76 41.94
CA SER A 115 -12.48 -4.95 42.32
C SER A 115 -11.61 -3.80 41.78
N SER A 116 -10.51 -3.52 42.46
CA SER A 116 -9.48 -2.61 41.97
C SER A 116 -8.51 -3.35 41.05
N LEU A 117 -7.90 -2.63 40.10
CA LEU A 117 -6.78 -3.15 39.34
C LEU A 117 -5.59 -3.39 40.23
N GLY A 118 -5.18 -4.65 40.40
CA GLY A 118 -3.97 -5.00 41.11
C GLY A 118 -2.72 -4.65 40.31
N THR A 119 -1.64 -4.25 41.01
CA THR A 119 -0.34 -3.98 40.36
C THR A 119 0.16 -5.20 39.59
N ALA A 120 -0.01 -6.41 40.12
CA ALA A 120 0.40 -7.65 39.47
C ALA A 120 -0.33 -7.92 38.16
N ASP A 121 -1.61 -7.53 38.05
CA ASP A 121 -2.38 -7.69 36.79
C ASP A 121 -1.92 -6.65 35.74
N VAL A 122 -1.65 -5.42 36.17
CA VAL A 122 -1.09 -4.38 35.29
C VAL A 122 0.27 -4.81 34.75
N ASP A 123 1.17 -5.32 35.60
CA ASP A 123 2.51 -5.77 35.20
C ASP A 123 2.46 -6.94 34.22
N ARG A 124 1.54 -7.91 34.42
CA ARG A 124 1.34 -9.04 33.48
C ARG A 124 0.85 -8.57 32.12
N VAL A 125 -0.13 -7.64 32.10
CA VAL A 125 -0.65 -7.12 30.83
C VAL A 125 0.41 -6.27 30.14
N GLU A 126 1.24 -5.55 30.89
CA GLU A 126 2.38 -4.82 30.34
C GLU A 126 3.39 -5.76 29.68
N GLU A 127 3.67 -6.92 30.27
CA GLU A 127 4.53 -7.93 29.67
C GLU A 127 3.95 -8.52 28.39
N LEU A 128 2.65 -8.86 28.39
CA LEU A 128 1.95 -9.28 27.19
C LEU A 128 1.96 -8.19 26.10
N GLY A 129 1.76 -6.94 26.50
CA GLY A 129 1.83 -5.78 25.60
C GLY A 129 3.22 -5.62 24.97
N ARG A 130 4.30 -5.81 25.72
CA ARG A 130 5.69 -5.78 25.22
C ARG A 130 5.95 -6.88 24.19
N VAL A 131 5.55 -8.11 24.47
CA VAL A 131 5.69 -9.24 23.53
C VAL A 131 4.90 -8.97 22.25
N THR A 132 3.67 -8.45 22.37
CA THR A 132 2.84 -8.12 21.23
C THR A 132 3.41 -6.95 20.43
N SER A 133 3.95 -5.92 21.09
CA SER A 133 4.64 -4.80 20.44
C SER A 133 5.84 -5.28 19.62
N LEU A 134 6.62 -6.23 20.15
CA LEU A 134 7.73 -6.84 19.41
C LEU A 134 7.23 -7.59 18.18
N ALA A 135 6.17 -8.37 18.31
CA ALA A 135 5.56 -9.06 17.18
C ALA A 135 5.02 -8.09 16.13
N LEU A 136 4.31 -7.04 16.55
CA LEU A 136 3.82 -5.99 15.66
C LEU A 136 4.97 -5.27 14.94
N THR A 137 6.05 -4.92 15.64
CA THR A 137 7.24 -4.32 15.04
C THR A 137 7.83 -5.23 13.97
N THR A 138 7.93 -6.53 14.25
CA THR A 138 8.45 -7.51 13.29
C THR A 138 7.54 -7.61 12.05
N PHE A 139 6.23 -7.66 12.24
CA PHE A 139 5.26 -7.70 11.14
C PHE A 139 5.30 -6.43 10.28
N VAL A 140 5.27 -5.26 10.92
CA VAL A 140 5.35 -3.97 10.20
C VAL A 140 6.67 -3.85 9.43
N SER A 141 7.79 -4.25 10.04
CA SER A 141 9.11 -4.24 9.37
C SER A 141 9.15 -5.20 8.19
N LEU A 142 8.61 -6.42 8.35
CA LEU A 142 8.58 -7.42 7.28
C LEU A 142 7.71 -6.99 6.11
N GLU A 143 6.56 -6.39 6.40
CA GLU A 143 5.65 -5.89 5.34
C GLU A 143 6.21 -4.65 4.67
N GLY A 144 6.83 -3.74 5.43
CA GLY A 144 7.57 -2.61 4.85
C GLY A 144 8.67 -3.10 3.91
N ALA A 145 9.48 -4.07 4.36
CA ALA A 145 10.52 -4.67 3.53
C ALA A 145 9.95 -5.38 2.29
N LYS A 146 8.82 -6.09 2.40
CA LYS A 146 8.14 -6.69 1.25
C LYS A 146 7.61 -5.62 0.29
N HIS A 147 7.00 -4.57 0.81
CA HIS A 147 6.49 -3.47 -0.02
C HIS A 147 7.63 -2.79 -0.77
N GLU A 148 8.72 -2.44 -0.10
CA GLU A 148 9.94 -1.89 -0.73
C GLU A 148 10.58 -2.86 -1.74
N ALA A 149 10.49 -4.17 -1.47
CA ALA A 149 11.02 -5.17 -2.40
C ALA A 149 10.23 -5.29 -3.70
N VAL A 150 8.95 -4.89 -3.73
CA VAL A 150 8.06 -5.09 -4.90
C VAL A 150 7.57 -3.80 -5.54
N THR A 151 7.55 -2.66 -4.82
CA THR A 151 7.03 -1.38 -5.35
C THR A 151 8.13 -0.34 -5.56
N ASP A 152 7.89 0.58 -6.49
CA ASP A 152 8.66 1.82 -6.65
C ASP A 152 8.14 2.87 -5.68
N GLN A 153 9.00 3.38 -4.81
CA GLN A 153 8.64 4.30 -3.73
C GLN A 153 8.07 5.64 -4.21
N LEU A 154 8.45 6.09 -5.41
CA LEU A 154 7.95 7.34 -5.95
C LEU A 154 6.54 7.18 -6.53
N THR A 155 6.33 6.13 -7.31
CA THR A 155 5.13 5.99 -8.16
C THR A 155 4.08 5.03 -7.59
N GLY A 156 4.46 4.16 -6.65
CA GLY A 156 3.58 3.18 -6.02
C GLY A 156 3.23 1.97 -6.90
N VAL A 157 3.62 1.95 -8.19
CA VAL A 157 3.52 0.76 -9.04
C VAL A 157 4.67 -0.21 -8.76
N SER A 158 4.66 -1.38 -9.38
CA SER A 158 5.73 -2.36 -9.18
C SER A 158 7.10 -1.81 -9.60
N ASN A 159 8.16 -2.22 -8.89
CA ASN A 159 9.52 -1.89 -9.28
C ASN A 159 10.07 -2.86 -10.33
N ARG A 160 11.18 -2.51 -10.97
CA ARG A 160 11.84 -3.32 -12.01
C ARG A 160 12.19 -4.73 -11.51
N ARG A 161 12.65 -4.87 -10.27
CA ARG A 161 13.02 -6.20 -9.73
C ARG A 161 11.81 -7.15 -9.68
N PHE A 162 10.67 -6.64 -9.26
CA PHE A 162 9.44 -7.43 -9.25
C PHE A 162 8.94 -7.75 -10.66
N LEU A 163 9.02 -6.77 -11.57
CA LEU A 163 8.69 -6.96 -13.00
C LEU A 163 9.49 -8.12 -13.61
N ASP A 164 10.80 -8.15 -13.41
CA ASP A 164 11.67 -9.20 -14.00
C ASP A 164 11.23 -10.60 -13.56
N GLY A 165 10.96 -10.77 -12.25
CA GLY A 165 10.46 -12.03 -11.71
C GLY A 165 9.03 -12.39 -12.15
N TYR A 166 8.15 -11.39 -12.24
CA TYR A 166 6.78 -11.57 -12.70
C TYR A 166 6.73 -11.98 -14.17
N LEU A 167 7.44 -11.24 -15.02
CA LEU A 167 7.50 -11.49 -16.46
C LEU A 167 8.06 -12.88 -16.77
N ALA A 168 9.11 -13.30 -16.05
CA ALA A 168 9.67 -14.66 -16.22
C ALA A 168 8.64 -15.74 -15.91
N ARG A 169 7.85 -15.59 -14.83
CA ARG A 169 6.79 -16.53 -14.47
C ARG A 169 5.66 -16.54 -15.49
N GLN A 170 5.20 -15.38 -15.95
CA GLN A 170 4.13 -15.28 -16.93
C GLN A 170 4.55 -15.82 -18.30
N PHE A 171 5.81 -15.61 -18.69
CA PHE A 171 6.35 -16.18 -19.91
C PHE A 171 6.35 -17.71 -19.90
N LEU A 172 6.80 -18.33 -18.80
CA LEU A 172 6.75 -19.79 -18.63
C LEU A 172 5.30 -20.31 -18.62
N ALA A 173 4.38 -19.58 -18.00
CA ALA A 173 2.95 -19.93 -18.03
C ALA A 173 2.40 -19.86 -19.46
N ALA A 174 2.68 -18.78 -20.19
CA ALA A 174 2.25 -18.59 -21.58
C ALA A 174 2.75 -19.71 -22.51
N VAL A 175 4.03 -20.09 -22.37
CA VAL A 175 4.60 -21.22 -23.14
C VAL A 175 3.89 -22.53 -22.81
N ARG A 176 3.61 -22.80 -21.51
CA ARG A 176 2.95 -24.05 -21.09
C ARG A 176 1.51 -24.13 -21.54
N THR A 177 0.79 -23.02 -21.53
CA THR A 177 -0.65 -22.96 -21.86
C THR A 177 -0.92 -22.61 -23.32
N GLU A 178 0.12 -22.35 -24.10
CA GLU A 178 0.05 -21.87 -25.48
C GLU A 178 -0.78 -20.58 -25.63
N ARG A 179 -0.82 -19.76 -24.58
CA ARG A 179 -1.53 -18.47 -24.57
C ARG A 179 -0.58 -17.33 -24.87
N PRO A 180 -1.05 -16.25 -25.51
CA PRO A 180 -0.22 -15.10 -25.79
C PRO A 180 0.19 -14.36 -24.50
N LEU A 181 1.29 -13.61 -24.58
CA LEU A 181 1.75 -12.71 -23.52
C LEU A 181 2.16 -11.38 -24.15
N GLY A 182 1.42 -10.32 -23.85
CA GLY A 182 1.74 -8.97 -24.28
C GLY A 182 2.73 -8.28 -23.32
N VAL A 183 3.65 -7.51 -23.90
CA VAL A 183 4.56 -6.62 -23.17
C VAL A 183 4.54 -5.25 -23.84
N LEU A 184 4.29 -4.22 -23.04
CA LEU A 184 4.42 -2.83 -23.46
C LEU A 184 5.63 -2.20 -22.77
N MET A 185 6.46 -1.50 -23.53
CA MET A 185 7.46 -0.57 -23.00
C MET A 185 7.01 0.86 -23.27
N LEU A 186 6.97 1.68 -22.25
CA LEU A 186 6.45 3.04 -22.27
C LEU A 186 7.53 4.04 -21.85
N ASP A 187 7.50 5.23 -22.47
CA ASP A 187 8.40 6.32 -22.08
C ASP A 187 7.66 7.65 -22.19
N LEU A 188 7.72 8.47 -21.13
CA LEU A 188 7.08 9.78 -21.11
C LEU A 188 7.84 10.75 -22.03
N ASP A 189 7.16 11.21 -23.06
CA ASP A 189 7.77 12.04 -24.08
C ASP A 189 8.28 13.38 -23.52
N ARG A 190 9.56 13.69 -23.81
CA ARG A 190 10.20 14.95 -23.42
C ARG A 190 10.22 15.20 -21.90
N PHE A 191 10.22 14.18 -21.08
CA PHE A 191 10.21 14.29 -19.61
C PHE A 191 11.35 15.16 -19.09
N LYS A 192 12.56 15.05 -19.65
CA LYS A 192 13.69 15.92 -19.29
C LYS A 192 13.34 17.41 -19.52
N SER A 193 12.79 17.75 -20.69
CA SER A 193 12.40 19.14 -21.01
C SER A 193 11.28 19.63 -20.07
N PHE A 194 10.39 18.75 -19.66
CA PHE A 194 9.37 19.07 -18.66
C PHE A 194 10.00 19.40 -17.30
N ASN A 195 10.98 18.60 -16.84
CA ASN A 195 11.72 18.86 -15.60
C ASN A 195 12.51 20.17 -15.68
N ASP A 196 13.20 20.44 -16.80
CA ASP A 196 13.97 21.65 -17.01
C ASP A 196 13.08 22.92 -16.94
N ALA A 197 11.82 22.80 -17.37
CA ALA A 197 10.85 23.91 -17.36
C ALA A 197 10.12 24.09 -16.03
N ASN A 198 9.83 23.01 -15.28
CA ASN A 198 8.92 23.02 -14.13
C ASN A 198 9.58 22.57 -12.82
N GLY A 199 10.83 22.07 -12.88
CA GLY A 199 11.58 21.53 -11.73
C GLY A 199 11.28 20.07 -11.41
N HIS A 200 12.20 19.43 -10.71
CA HIS A 200 12.10 17.99 -10.33
C HIS A 200 10.85 17.64 -9.52
N PRO A 201 10.36 18.48 -8.57
CA PRO A 201 9.13 18.12 -7.84
C PRO A 201 7.90 18.01 -8.74
N ALA A 202 7.84 18.82 -9.82
CA ALA A 202 6.79 18.71 -10.83
C ALA A 202 6.93 17.41 -11.65
N GLY A 203 8.16 17.02 -11.99
CA GLY A 203 8.44 15.74 -12.65
C GLY A 203 8.05 14.53 -11.79
N ASP A 204 8.33 14.58 -10.50
CA ASP A 204 7.91 13.53 -9.57
C ASP A 204 6.38 13.42 -9.47
N ALA A 205 5.66 14.54 -9.45
CA ALA A 205 4.21 14.56 -9.49
C ALA A 205 3.68 13.99 -10.81
N LEU A 206 4.32 14.31 -11.93
CA LEU A 206 4.00 13.76 -13.24
C LEU A 206 4.19 12.25 -13.30
N LEU A 207 5.30 11.73 -12.78
CA LEU A 207 5.57 10.29 -12.73
C LEU A 207 4.52 9.55 -11.90
N ARG A 208 4.11 10.11 -10.74
CA ARG A 208 3.02 9.55 -9.93
C ARG A 208 1.69 9.52 -10.68
N ALA A 209 1.36 10.62 -11.34
CA ALA A 209 0.12 10.73 -12.12
C ALA A 209 0.10 9.74 -13.29
N ALA A 210 1.20 9.65 -14.05
CA ALA A 210 1.32 8.71 -15.18
C ALA A 210 1.20 7.25 -14.72
N ALA A 211 1.89 6.88 -13.64
CA ALA A 211 1.81 5.54 -13.07
C ALA A 211 0.39 5.17 -12.65
N LYS A 212 -0.29 6.07 -11.92
CA LYS A 212 -1.67 5.89 -11.47
C LYS A 212 -2.63 5.78 -12.66
N THR A 213 -2.44 6.61 -13.68
CA THR A 213 -3.24 6.59 -14.91
C THR A 213 -3.05 5.28 -15.67
N ALA A 214 -1.81 4.84 -15.87
CA ALA A 214 -1.53 3.56 -16.53
C ALA A 214 -2.11 2.37 -15.75
N ALA A 215 -1.99 2.37 -14.42
CA ALA A 215 -2.55 1.32 -13.56
C ALA A 215 -4.08 1.26 -13.61
N ALA A 216 -4.76 2.40 -13.77
CA ALA A 216 -6.22 2.45 -13.93
C ALA A 216 -6.71 1.93 -15.30
N CYS A 217 -5.80 1.83 -16.29
CA CYS A 217 -6.11 1.34 -17.62
C CYS A 217 -5.96 -0.17 -17.81
N VAL A 218 -5.50 -0.91 -16.80
CA VAL A 218 -5.26 -2.35 -16.86
C VAL A 218 -6.16 -3.10 -15.89
N ARG A 219 -6.35 -4.41 -16.13
CA ARG A 219 -7.19 -5.26 -15.26
C ARG A 219 -6.39 -5.85 -14.11
N GLU A 220 -7.09 -6.39 -13.12
CA GLU A 220 -6.50 -7.25 -12.11
C GLU A 220 -5.83 -8.47 -12.77
N GLY A 221 -4.56 -8.71 -12.46
CA GLY A 221 -3.76 -9.75 -13.13
C GLY A 221 -2.78 -9.21 -14.18
N ASP A 222 -2.98 -8.00 -14.70
CA ASP A 222 -1.97 -7.29 -15.45
C ASP A 222 -0.98 -6.60 -14.49
N LEU A 223 0.21 -6.26 -14.96
CA LEU A 223 1.21 -5.60 -14.14
C LEU A 223 1.67 -4.31 -14.79
N VAL A 224 1.64 -3.22 -14.03
CA VAL A 224 2.34 -1.98 -14.37
C VAL A 224 3.55 -1.84 -13.46
N ALA A 225 4.71 -1.56 -14.04
CA ALA A 225 5.95 -1.38 -13.30
C ALA A 225 6.74 -0.17 -13.81
N ARG A 226 7.47 0.48 -12.91
CA ARG A 226 8.50 1.45 -13.30
C ARG A 226 9.77 0.71 -13.69
N TYR A 227 10.17 0.87 -14.95
CA TYR A 227 11.32 0.18 -15.52
C TYR A 227 12.62 0.97 -15.33
N GLY A 228 12.56 2.28 -15.46
CA GLY A 228 13.68 3.21 -15.34
C GLY A 228 13.22 4.60 -14.89
N GLY A 229 13.98 5.63 -15.12
CA GLY A 229 13.69 7.01 -14.71
C GLY A 229 12.28 7.48 -15.09
N GLU A 230 12.00 7.57 -16.38
CA GLU A 230 10.71 7.97 -16.96
C GLU A 230 10.04 6.84 -17.76
N GLU A 231 10.60 5.63 -17.64
CA GLU A 231 10.17 4.44 -18.36
C GLU A 231 9.30 3.54 -17.49
N PHE A 232 8.24 3.03 -18.10
CA PHE A 232 7.34 2.05 -17.50
C PHE A 232 7.24 0.81 -18.39
N ALA A 233 6.88 -0.31 -17.78
CA ALA A 233 6.55 -1.53 -18.49
C ALA A 233 5.18 -2.06 -18.04
N VAL A 234 4.44 -2.62 -18.99
CA VAL A 234 3.17 -3.30 -18.71
C VAL A 234 3.25 -4.72 -19.22
N VAL A 235 2.86 -5.67 -18.36
CA VAL A 235 2.78 -7.09 -18.71
C VAL A 235 1.32 -7.48 -18.75
N LEU A 236 0.90 -8.08 -19.87
CA LEU A 236 -0.49 -8.41 -20.17
C LEU A 236 -0.60 -9.93 -20.39
N PRO A 237 -0.80 -10.73 -19.34
CA PRO A 237 -0.99 -12.16 -19.47
C PRO A 237 -2.22 -12.48 -20.34
N GLU A 238 -2.07 -13.48 -21.21
CA GLU A 238 -3.14 -13.97 -22.09
C GLU A 238 -3.70 -12.94 -23.09
N ALA A 239 -3.07 -11.77 -23.21
CA ALA A 239 -3.47 -10.73 -24.16
C ALA A 239 -2.77 -10.96 -25.52
N GLY A 240 -3.58 -11.16 -26.54
CA GLY A 240 -3.13 -11.16 -27.93
C GLY A 240 -2.84 -9.76 -28.44
N ARG A 241 -2.32 -9.65 -29.68
CA ARG A 241 -1.89 -8.36 -30.24
C ARG A 241 -3.01 -7.31 -30.30
N ALA A 242 -4.21 -7.71 -30.71
CA ALA A 242 -5.34 -6.77 -30.79
C ALA A 242 -5.72 -6.22 -29.42
N GLU A 243 -5.89 -7.08 -28.42
CA GLU A 243 -6.22 -6.68 -27.05
C GLU A 243 -5.10 -5.83 -26.42
N ALA A 244 -3.83 -6.23 -26.62
CA ALA A 244 -2.69 -5.47 -26.12
C ALA A 244 -2.59 -4.08 -26.77
N LEU A 245 -2.94 -3.95 -28.06
CA LEU A 245 -2.99 -2.67 -28.76
C LEU A 245 -4.11 -1.76 -28.21
N GLU A 246 -5.30 -2.32 -27.96
CA GLU A 246 -6.41 -1.58 -27.34
C GLU A 246 -6.05 -1.06 -25.95
N ILE A 247 -5.36 -1.87 -25.14
CA ILE A 247 -4.88 -1.47 -23.82
C ILE A 247 -3.82 -0.37 -23.95
N ALA A 248 -2.88 -0.52 -24.88
CA ALA A 248 -1.84 0.46 -25.13
C ALA A 248 -2.43 1.81 -25.56
N GLU A 249 -3.42 1.81 -26.47
CA GLU A 249 -4.08 3.05 -26.91
C GLU A 249 -4.85 3.71 -25.77
N ARG A 250 -5.58 2.93 -24.96
CA ARG A 250 -6.25 3.44 -23.77
C ARG A 250 -5.27 4.12 -22.80
N ILE A 251 -4.09 3.52 -22.58
CA ILE A 251 -3.05 4.13 -21.74
C ILE A 251 -2.53 5.42 -22.38
N ARG A 252 -2.25 5.42 -23.69
CA ARG A 252 -1.75 6.59 -24.41
C ARG A 252 -2.72 7.77 -24.33
N GLU A 253 -4.00 7.53 -24.64
CA GLU A 253 -5.06 8.55 -24.60
C GLU A 253 -5.28 9.06 -23.17
N ALA A 254 -5.29 8.17 -22.19
CA ALA A 254 -5.47 8.54 -20.78
C ALA A 254 -4.32 9.41 -20.26
N ILE A 255 -3.06 9.11 -20.65
CA ILE A 255 -1.90 9.94 -20.28
C ILE A 255 -1.94 11.30 -21.02
N GLU A 256 -2.30 11.34 -22.28
CA GLU A 256 -2.45 12.58 -23.04
C GLU A 256 -3.54 13.49 -22.44
N ALA A 257 -4.63 12.91 -21.95
CA ALA A 257 -5.74 13.63 -21.32
C ALA A 257 -5.51 13.96 -19.84
N MET A 258 -4.48 13.37 -19.21
CA MET A 258 -4.24 13.45 -17.78
C MET A 258 -3.95 14.90 -17.34
N ARG A 259 -4.42 15.25 -16.12
CA ARG A 259 -4.08 16.49 -15.42
C ARG A 259 -3.20 16.15 -14.22
N VAL A 260 -2.18 16.96 -13.99
CA VAL A 260 -1.30 16.80 -12.83
C VAL A 260 -1.82 17.70 -11.72
N ASP A 261 -2.32 17.10 -10.64
CA ASP A 261 -2.88 17.83 -9.51
C ASP A 261 -1.81 18.67 -8.79
N GLY A 262 -2.22 19.84 -8.29
CA GLY A 262 -1.36 20.71 -7.50
C GLY A 262 -0.38 21.56 -8.30
N LEU A 263 -0.45 21.56 -9.64
CA LEU A 263 0.42 22.32 -10.52
C LEU A 263 -0.40 23.22 -11.49
N PRO A 264 -1.09 24.26 -10.98
CA PRO A 264 -1.98 25.08 -11.79
C PRO A 264 -1.28 25.95 -12.86
N SER A 265 0.05 26.06 -12.80
CA SER A 265 0.85 26.94 -13.66
C SER A 265 1.94 26.19 -14.43
N LEU A 266 1.63 24.99 -14.96
CA LEU A 266 2.58 24.27 -15.80
C LEU A 266 2.96 25.06 -17.06
N LYS A 267 4.27 25.20 -17.30
CA LYS A 267 4.81 25.83 -18.51
C LYS A 267 4.71 24.95 -19.77
N SER A 268 4.36 23.65 -19.59
CA SER A 268 4.13 22.73 -20.70
C SER A 268 2.90 21.87 -20.36
N PRO A 269 1.75 22.11 -20.99
CA PRO A 269 0.46 21.60 -20.52
C PRO A 269 0.16 20.16 -20.92
N VAL A 270 0.79 19.60 -21.94
CA VAL A 270 0.47 18.27 -22.47
C VAL A 270 1.71 17.39 -22.39
N VAL A 271 1.59 16.31 -21.65
CA VAL A 271 2.58 15.24 -21.61
C VAL A 271 2.00 14.05 -22.35
N THR A 272 2.78 13.46 -23.23
CA THR A 272 2.40 12.28 -24.01
C THR A 272 3.31 11.10 -23.66
N VAL A 273 2.98 9.94 -24.18
CA VAL A 273 3.76 8.72 -23.98
C VAL A 273 3.96 8.03 -25.31
N SER A 274 5.17 7.56 -25.57
CA SER A 274 5.48 6.65 -26.66
C SER A 274 5.45 5.22 -26.14
N ILE A 275 4.91 4.28 -26.91
CA ILE A 275 4.70 2.90 -26.47
C ILE A 275 5.22 1.94 -27.56
N GLY A 276 6.05 0.98 -27.13
CA GLY A 276 6.44 -0.17 -27.94
C GLY A 276 5.70 -1.42 -27.46
N LEU A 277 5.09 -2.16 -28.36
CA LEU A 277 4.33 -3.37 -28.11
C LEU A 277 4.99 -4.60 -28.72
N ALA A 278 5.17 -5.64 -27.92
CA ALA A 278 5.57 -6.97 -28.39
C ALA A 278 4.68 -8.06 -27.78
N VAL A 279 4.43 -9.15 -28.53
CA VAL A 279 3.59 -10.27 -28.11
C VAL A 279 4.29 -11.60 -28.35
N ALA A 280 4.47 -12.39 -27.30
CA ALA A 280 4.94 -13.76 -27.40
C ALA A 280 3.81 -14.69 -27.87
N PRO A 281 4.14 -15.76 -28.64
CA PRO A 281 5.48 -16.17 -29.07
C PRO A 281 5.98 -15.46 -30.34
N GLY A 282 5.13 -14.65 -31.01
CA GLY A 282 5.42 -14.08 -32.33
C GLY A 282 6.64 -13.16 -32.37
N ASP A 283 6.77 -12.27 -31.38
CA ASP A 283 7.84 -11.25 -31.33
C ASP A 283 9.01 -11.66 -30.43
N GLY A 284 8.91 -12.81 -29.75
CA GLY A 284 10.00 -13.31 -28.90
C GLY A 284 9.71 -14.67 -28.31
N ARG A 285 10.69 -15.57 -28.37
CA ARG A 285 10.63 -16.92 -27.79
C ARG A 285 11.41 -17.03 -26.47
N THR A 286 11.89 -15.92 -25.96
CA THR A 286 12.50 -15.77 -24.64
C THR A 286 12.07 -14.44 -24.05
N VAL A 287 12.12 -14.31 -22.73
CA VAL A 287 11.83 -13.04 -22.02
C VAL A 287 12.67 -11.90 -22.58
N GLN A 288 13.98 -12.15 -22.73
CA GLN A 288 14.92 -11.12 -23.22
C GLN A 288 14.61 -10.69 -24.66
N ALA A 289 14.26 -11.64 -25.54
CA ALA A 289 13.89 -11.32 -26.91
C ALA A 289 12.58 -10.51 -26.97
N LEU A 290 11.58 -10.86 -26.13
CA LEU A 290 10.30 -10.18 -26.07
C LEU A 290 10.45 -8.74 -25.58
N VAL A 291 11.19 -8.52 -24.48
CA VAL A 291 11.45 -7.18 -23.95
C VAL A 291 12.24 -6.34 -24.95
N ARG A 292 13.27 -6.92 -25.58
CA ARG A 292 14.04 -6.23 -26.60
C ARG A 292 13.19 -5.82 -27.80
N ALA A 293 12.29 -6.68 -28.25
CA ALA A 293 11.39 -6.38 -29.37
C ALA A 293 10.44 -5.20 -29.02
N ALA A 294 9.93 -5.15 -27.78
CA ALA A 294 9.13 -4.03 -27.30
C ALA A 294 9.95 -2.74 -27.20
N ASP A 295 11.19 -2.81 -26.73
CA ASP A 295 12.08 -1.66 -26.62
C ASP A 295 12.47 -1.08 -27.98
N GLU A 296 12.81 -1.93 -28.95
CA GLU A 296 13.05 -1.54 -30.35
C GLU A 296 11.80 -0.89 -30.98
N ALA A 297 10.61 -1.36 -30.65
CA ALA A 297 9.36 -0.75 -31.08
C ALA A 297 9.12 0.62 -30.42
N LEU A 298 9.42 0.76 -29.14
CA LEU A 298 9.38 2.04 -28.43
C LEU A 298 10.34 3.06 -29.05
N TYR A 299 11.54 2.63 -29.37
CA TYR A 299 12.51 3.49 -30.05
C TYR A 299 11.94 4.02 -31.39
N ARG A 300 11.34 3.15 -32.21
CA ARG A 300 10.66 3.57 -33.47
C ARG A 300 9.50 4.52 -33.19
N ALA A 301 8.71 4.32 -32.14
CA ALA A 301 7.63 5.24 -31.77
C ALA A 301 8.16 6.66 -31.50
N LYS A 302 9.29 6.75 -30.80
CA LYS A 302 9.97 8.04 -30.52
C LYS A 302 10.49 8.71 -31.81
N GLU A 303 11.10 7.95 -32.71
CA GLU A 303 11.62 8.46 -34.00
C GLU A 303 10.51 8.90 -34.95
N GLN A 304 9.39 8.20 -35.00
CA GLN A 304 8.27 8.50 -35.89
C GLN A 304 7.43 9.70 -35.42
N GLY A 305 7.83 10.40 -34.36
CA GLY A 305 7.19 11.65 -33.92
C GLY A 305 6.52 11.58 -32.57
N ARG A 306 6.73 10.52 -31.80
CA ARG A 306 6.22 10.35 -30.43
C ARG A 306 4.69 10.25 -30.35
N ASN A 307 4.14 10.19 -29.13
CA ASN A 307 2.70 10.09 -28.84
C ASN A 307 1.99 9.03 -29.66
N ARG A 308 2.58 7.83 -29.71
CA ARG A 308 2.08 6.71 -30.52
C ARG A 308 2.49 5.36 -30.01
N ILE A 309 1.86 4.35 -30.57
CA ILE A 309 2.20 2.94 -30.37
C ILE A 309 2.83 2.43 -31.66
N VAL A 310 3.91 1.68 -31.50
CA VAL A 310 4.51 0.90 -32.58
C VAL A 310 4.59 -0.56 -32.14
N THR A 311 4.20 -1.49 -33.01
CA THR A 311 4.29 -2.91 -32.73
C THR A 311 5.62 -3.50 -33.23
N ALA A 312 6.14 -4.51 -32.52
CA ALA A 312 7.42 -5.13 -32.86
C ALA A 312 7.44 -5.73 -34.25
N SER A 313 6.30 -6.26 -34.71
CA SER A 313 6.15 -6.91 -36.06
C SER A 313 5.89 -5.93 -37.18
N GLU A 314 5.72 -4.62 -36.92
CA GLU A 314 5.68 -3.63 -38.00
C GLU A 314 7.09 -3.43 -38.54
N ALA A 315 7.24 -3.62 -39.85
CA ALA A 315 8.50 -3.35 -40.54
C ALA A 315 8.85 -1.85 -40.38
N PRO A 316 10.14 -1.49 -40.30
CA PRO A 316 10.51 -0.07 -40.31
C PRO A 316 9.99 0.56 -41.64
N PRO A 317 9.54 1.82 -41.58
CA PRO A 317 9.19 2.54 -42.81
C PRO A 317 10.41 2.55 -43.75
N ALA A 318 10.16 2.27 -45.05
CA ALA A 318 11.17 2.21 -46.08
C ALA A 318 11.89 3.57 -46.27
#